data_9ac457027d4fd049dd914df30ee066f3
#
_entry.id   9ac457027d4fd049dd914df30ee066f3
#
_cell.length_a   1.000
_cell.length_b   1.000
_cell.length_c   1.000
_cell.angle_alpha   90.00
_cell.angle_beta   90.00
_cell.angle_gamma   90.00
#
_symmetry.space_group_name_H-M   'P 1'
#
loop_
_entity.id
_entity.type
_entity.pdbx_description
1 polymer ?
#
loop_
_entity_poly.entity_id
_entity_poly.type
_entity_poly.pdbx_seq_one_letter_code
_entity_poly.pdbx_strand_id
1 'polypeptide(L)'
;MLPAQSFIAAPKDAPADLKMSGKFTTGSRVEQAGTVEGRSGGRPTGVSLPFKGQPLQGHSGIQHMPDGSFWVITDNGAGSKANSPDFMLYLNHYKVDFKSGQLQRLATVFLHDPDKKVPFRIVQEGSATRYLTGSDFDPESFQITADALWIGEEFGPYLIKADLKGRVLGVFETLVDGKRVRSPDHPSVVTPGAPGGKVAFEARRSKAVSY
;
A
#
# COMPACT_ATOMS: atom_id res chain seq x y z
N MET A 1 19.60 -9.62 6.77
CA MET A 1 19.02 -8.26 6.94
C MET A 1 19.00 -7.60 5.56
N LEU A 2 17.86 -7.04 5.14
CA LEU A 2 17.83 -6.25 3.92
C LEU A 2 18.51 -4.90 4.16
N PRO A 3 19.34 -4.41 3.23
CA PRO A 3 19.85 -3.04 3.31
C PRO A 3 18.70 -2.03 3.34
N ALA A 4 18.88 -0.92 4.04
CA ALA A 4 17.86 0.15 4.15
C ALA A 4 17.45 0.78 2.79
N GLN A 5 18.21 0.51 1.73
CA GLN A 5 17.97 1.01 0.36
C GLN A 5 17.67 -0.14 -0.61
N SER A 6 16.90 -1.13 -0.18
CA SER A 6 16.46 -2.21 -1.07
C SER A 6 15.20 -1.81 -1.83
N PHE A 7 15.24 -1.94 -3.17
CA PHE A 7 14.14 -1.57 -4.06
C PHE A 7 13.81 -2.69 -5.05
N ILE A 8 12.55 -2.71 -5.49
CA ILE A 8 12.10 -3.52 -6.62
C ILE A 8 11.65 -2.62 -7.76
N ALA A 9 11.79 -3.12 -8.97
CA ALA A 9 11.20 -2.45 -10.13
C ALA A 9 9.67 -2.62 -10.10
N ALA A 10 8.95 -1.58 -10.45
CA ALA A 10 7.53 -1.70 -10.78
C ALA A 10 7.34 -2.62 -11.99
N PRO A 11 6.18 -3.29 -12.14
CA PRO A 11 5.85 -4.08 -13.31
C PRO A 11 6.10 -3.33 -14.63
N LYS A 12 6.43 -4.06 -15.69
CA LYS A 12 6.75 -3.45 -16.99
C LYS A 12 5.60 -2.63 -17.57
N ASP A 13 4.37 -3.09 -17.34
CA ASP A 13 3.11 -2.48 -17.76
C ASP A 13 2.58 -1.43 -16.78
N ALA A 14 3.26 -1.21 -15.65
CA ALA A 14 2.88 -0.17 -14.71
C ALA A 14 3.05 1.22 -15.35
N PRO A 15 2.13 2.17 -15.07
CA PRO A 15 2.28 3.55 -15.49
C PRO A 15 3.64 4.14 -15.10
N ALA A 16 4.17 5.03 -15.94
CA ALA A 16 5.48 5.64 -15.73
C ALA A 16 5.59 6.30 -14.34
N ASP A 17 4.49 6.82 -13.83
CA ASP A 17 4.38 7.46 -12.53
C ASP A 17 4.67 6.52 -11.35
N LEU A 18 4.46 5.22 -11.51
CA LEU A 18 4.72 4.21 -10.48
C LEU A 18 6.14 3.61 -10.57
N LYS A 19 6.95 4.01 -11.54
CA LYS A 19 8.34 3.55 -11.66
C LYS A 19 9.31 4.19 -10.67
N MET A 20 8.86 5.24 -10.00
CA MET A 20 9.50 5.88 -8.87
C MET A 20 8.49 6.05 -7.74
N SER A 21 8.95 6.14 -6.50
CA SER A 21 8.11 6.34 -5.32
C SER A 21 8.68 7.38 -4.38
N GLY A 22 7.82 8.01 -3.57
CA GLY A 22 8.21 9.05 -2.62
C GLY A 22 8.26 10.46 -3.22
N LYS A 23 7.67 10.68 -4.39
CA LYS A 23 7.63 12.01 -5.04
C LYS A 23 6.79 13.03 -4.28
N PHE A 24 5.91 12.59 -3.38
CA PHE A 24 4.94 13.44 -2.68
C PHE A 24 5.26 13.66 -1.20
N THR A 25 6.32 13.06 -0.68
CA THR A 25 6.63 13.03 0.77
C THR A 25 7.11 14.36 1.34
N THR A 26 7.34 15.38 0.52
CA THR A 26 7.91 16.67 0.93
C THR A 26 6.90 17.82 0.88
N GLY A 27 5.61 17.51 0.76
CA GLY A 27 4.54 18.51 0.62
C GLY A 27 4.41 19.12 -0.79
N SER A 28 5.36 18.84 -1.67
CA SER A 28 5.33 19.19 -3.10
C SER A 28 5.82 18.02 -3.93
N ARG A 29 5.36 17.91 -5.18
CA ARG A 29 5.80 16.84 -6.07
C ARG A 29 7.22 17.06 -6.57
N VAL A 30 8.09 16.07 -6.39
CA VAL A 30 9.50 16.06 -6.84
C VAL A 30 9.71 14.93 -7.85
N GLU A 31 10.16 15.25 -9.06
CA GLU A 31 10.33 14.26 -10.15
C GLU A 31 11.76 13.73 -10.29
N GLN A 32 12.75 14.45 -9.78
CA GLN A 32 14.14 14.04 -9.92
C GLN A 32 14.56 13.13 -8.79
N ALA A 33 14.82 11.87 -9.10
CA ALA A 33 15.20 10.85 -8.14
C ALA A 33 16.45 11.23 -7.33
N GLY A 34 16.42 11.01 -6.02
CA GLY A 34 17.56 11.17 -5.13
C GLY A 34 17.92 12.62 -4.77
N THR A 35 17.03 13.59 -5.01
CA THR A 35 17.35 15.02 -4.80
C THR A 35 16.90 15.58 -3.47
N VAL A 36 16.02 14.88 -2.75
CA VAL A 36 15.51 15.32 -1.46
C VAL A 36 16.02 14.39 -0.36
N GLU A 37 16.68 14.96 0.64
CA GLU A 37 17.12 14.19 1.81
C GLU A 37 15.90 13.67 2.58
N GLY A 38 15.81 12.34 2.77
CA GLY A 38 14.80 11.73 3.61
C GLY A 38 15.03 12.05 5.08
N ARG A 39 13.99 12.46 5.79
CA ARG A 39 14.04 12.81 7.21
C ARG A 39 12.94 12.09 7.99
N SER A 40 13.26 11.70 9.21
CA SER A 40 12.32 11.15 10.18
C SER A 40 12.54 11.82 11.53
N GLY A 41 11.49 12.45 12.09
CA GLY A 41 11.61 13.22 13.33
C GLY A 41 12.67 14.34 13.24
N GLY A 42 12.83 14.97 12.06
CA GLY A 42 13.83 16.01 11.81
C GLY A 42 15.25 15.49 11.56
N ARG A 43 15.52 14.21 11.73
CA ARG A 43 16.85 13.60 11.53
C ARG A 43 16.99 13.02 10.13
N PRO A 44 18.16 13.17 9.45
CA PRO A 44 18.42 12.49 8.19
C PRO A 44 18.28 10.97 8.32
N THR A 45 17.63 10.33 7.35
CA THR A 45 17.49 8.87 7.28
C THR A 45 18.64 8.19 6.53
N GLY A 46 19.50 8.97 5.87
CA GLY A 46 20.51 8.47 4.96
C GLY A 46 19.97 7.98 3.62
N VAL A 47 18.70 8.20 3.36
CA VAL A 47 18.02 7.82 2.12
C VAL A 47 17.51 9.08 1.43
N SER A 48 17.71 9.19 0.11
CA SER A 48 17.22 10.33 -0.67
C SER A 48 16.00 9.94 -1.50
N LEU A 49 15.06 10.87 -1.61
CA LEU A 49 13.79 10.76 -2.32
C LEU A 49 13.82 11.54 -3.65
N PRO A 50 12.95 11.25 -4.60
CA PRO A 50 12.22 10.01 -4.81
C PRO A 50 13.12 8.80 -5.09
N PHE A 51 12.62 7.60 -4.78
CA PHE A 51 13.32 6.34 -5.04
C PHE A 51 13.21 5.93 -6.50
N LYS A 52 14.24 5.28 -7.04
CA LYS A 52 14.19 4.60 -8.35
C LYS A 52 13.60 3.21 -8.18
N GLY A 53 12.29 3.10 -8.00
CA GLY A 53 11.57 1.84 -7.79
C GLY A 53 10.65 1.90 -6.58
N GLN A 54 10.22 0.72 -6.11
CA GLN A 54 9.36 0.54 -4.95
C GLN A 54 10.20 0.01 -3.78
N PRO A 55 10.15 0.62 -2.57
CA PRO A 55 11.01 0.22 -1.46
C PRO A 55 10.56 -1.11 -0.85
N LEU A 56 11.51 -2.01 -0.55
CA LEU A 56 11.28 -3.26 0.17
C LEU A 56 11.22 -3.03 1.69
N GLN A 57 10.26 -2.26 2.14
CA GLN A 57 10.06 -1.89 3.55
C GLN A 57 8.58 -1.63 3.82
N GLY A 58 8.23 -1.34 5.10
CA GLY A 58 6.83 -1.13 5.49
C GLY A 58 6.07 -2.46 5.45
N HIS A 59 6.59 -3.50 6.11
CA HIS A 59 5.89 -4.79 6.21
C HIS A 59 5.02 -4.79 7.47
N SER A 60 3.70 -4.73 7.30
CA SER A 60 2.74 -4.72 8.40
C SER A 60 2.15 -6.09 8.72
N GLY A 61 2.18 -7.02 7.78
CA GLY A 61 1.71 -8.39 7.98
C GLY A 61 2.71 -9.44 7.52
N ILE A 62 2.72 -10.60 8.22
CA ILE A 62 3.56 -11.75 7.89
C ILE A 62 2.79 -13.06 8.04
N GLN A 63 2.95 -13.98 7.10
CA GLN A 63 2.43 -15.35 7.18
C GLN A 63 3.54 -16.35 6.91
N HIS A 64 3.74 -17.26 7.86
CA HIS A 64 4.62 -18.43 7.70
C HIS A 64 3.90 -19.51 6.89
N MET A 65 4.60 -20.09 5.92
CA MET A 65 4.07 -21.14 5.04
C MET A 65 4.57 -22.53 5.48
N PRO A 66 3.83 -23.61 5.15
CA PRO A 66 4.22 -24.97 5.52
C PRO A 66 5.60 -25.41 5.01
N ASP A 67 6.09 -24.80 3.92
CA ASP A 67 7.41 -25.07 3.33
C ASP A 67 8.57 -24.31 4.02
N GLY A 68 8.26 -23.57 5.10
CA GLY A 68 9.22 -22.75 5.84
C GLY A 68 9.51 -21.39 5.22
N SER A 69 8.81 -21.02 4.16
CA SER A 69 8.88 -19.68 3.57
C SER A 69 7.93 -18.69 4.26
N PHE A 70 8.03 -17.41 3.90
CA PHE A 70 7.22 -16.34 4.48
C PHE A 70 6.65 -15.43 3.40
N TRP A 71 5.38 -15.13 3.51
CA TRP A 71 4.80 -13.99 2.81
C TRP A 71 4.72 -12.80 3.74
N VAL A 72 4.94 -11.61 3.19
CA VAL A 72 4.81 -10.34 3.89
C VAL A 72 4.07 -9.35 3.00
N ILE A 73 3.23 -8.51 3.60
CA ILE A 73 2.50 -7.45 2.90
C ILE A 73 3.08 -6.08 3.28
N THR A 74 3.13 -5.16 2.31
CA THR A 74 3.49 -3.75 2.55
C THR A 74 2.28 -2.96 3.03
N ASP A 75 2.55 -1.95 3.87
CA ASP A 75 1.60 -0.90 4.25
C ASP A 75 1.43 0.15 3.12
N ASN A 76 0.94 1.33 3.47
CA ASN A 76 0.79 2.43 2.52
C ASN A 76 2.11 3.06 2.02
N GLY A 77 3.23 2.78 2.64
CA GLY A 77 4.58 3.16 2.21
C GLY A 77 5.10 4.49 2.71
N ALA A 78 4.30 5.54 2.85
CA ALA A 78 4.74 6.87 3.26
C ALA A 78 3.89 7.50 4.38
N GLY A 79 3.20 6.68 5.17
CA GLY A 79 2.51 7.03 6.41
C GLY A 79 1.23 7.87 6.24
N SER A 80 0.85 8.25 5.04
CA SER A 80 -0.43 8.92 4.78
C SER A 80 -0.86 8.78 3.32
N LYS A 81 -2.16 8.89 3.05
CA LYS A 81 -2.72 8.92 1.69
C LYS A 81 -2.07 9.99 0.80
N ALA A 82 -1.84 11.17 1.34
CA ALA A 82 -1.29 12.30 0.58
C ALA A 82 0.14 12.05 0.09
N ASN A 83 0.91 11.28 0.84
CA ASN A 83 2.31 10.99 0.56
C ASN A 83 2.53 9.72 -0.27
N SER A 84 1.50 8.88 -0.41
CA SER A 84 1.62 7.50 -0.90
C SER A 84 0.99 7.21 -2.28
N PRO A 85 0.69 8.19 -3.16
CA PRO A 85 0.04 7.89 -4.44
C PRO A 85 0.96 7.17 -5.45
N ASP A 86 2.25 7.10 -5.19
CA ASP A 86 3.26 6.44 -6.01
C ASP A 86 3.95 5.24 -5.32
N PHE A 87 3.49 4.88 -4.11
CA PHE A 87 3.86 3.63 -3.45
C PHE A 87 2.87 2.54 -3.84
N MET A 88 3.34 1.53 -4.55
CA MET A 88 2.50 0.40 -4.96
C MET A 88 2.26 -0.54 -3.78
N LEU A 89 1.07 -1.13 -3.70
CA LEU A 89 0.74 -2.17 -2.74
C LEU A 89 1.12 -3.55 -3.29
N TYR A 90 1.85 -4.33 -2.50
CA TYR A 90 2.29 -5.66 -2.93
C TYR A 90 2.63 -6.56 -1.76
N LEU A 91 2.70 -7.86 -2.06
CA LEU A 91 3.23 -8.88 -1.17
C LEU A 91 4.55 -9.38 -1.71
N ASN A 92 5.47 -9.69 -0.81
CA ASN A 92 6.70 -10.40 -1.13
C ASN A 92 6.71 -11.78 -0.52
N HIS A 93 7.24 -12.74 -1.28
CA HIS A 93 7.50 -14.10 -0.83
C HIS A 93 8.99 -14.27 -0.58
N TYR A 94 9.35 -14.67 0.65
CA TYR A 94 10.73 -14.82 1.08
C TYR A 94 11.05 -16.22 1.59
N LYS A 95 12.29 -16.65 1.34
CA LYS A 95 12.94 -17.72 2.05
C LYS A 95 14.03 -17.14 2.94
N VAL A 96 14.04 -17.53 4.20
CA VAL A 96 15.00 -17.04 5.21
C VAL A 96 15.92 -18.17 5.62
N ASP A 97 17.22 -17.95 5.50
CA ASP A 97 18.22 -18.79 6.15
C ASP A 97 18.58 -18.16 7.50
N PHE A 98 18.01 -18.68 8.56
CA PHE A 98 18.24 -18.18 9.92
C PHE A 98 19.68 -18.42 10.42
N LYS A 99 20.45 -19.34 9.81
CA LYS A 99 21.84 -19.59 10.20
C LYS A 99 22.79 -18.53 9.64
N SER A 100 22.64 -18.21 8.37
CA SER A 100 23.46 -17.19 7.70
C SER A 100 22.89 -15.78 7.78
N GLY A 101 21.61 -15.62 8.16
CA GLY A 101 20.87 -14.37 8.13
C GLY A 101 20.54 -13.91 6.71
N GLN A 102 20.67 -14.79 5.71
CA GLN A 102 20.36 -14.45 4.33
C GLN A 102 18.84 -14.48 4.08
N LEU A 103 18.38 -13.53 3.29
CA LEU A 103 17.00 -13.40 2.85
C LEU A 103 16.97 -13.47 1.33
N GLN A 104 16.27 -14.47 0.80
CA GLN A 104 16.03 -14.64 -0.64
C GLN A 104 14.57 -14.28 -0.96
N ARG A 105 14.37 -13.27 -1.81
CA ARG A 105 13.04 -12.97 -2.35
C ARG A 105 12.72 -13.92 -3.49
N LEU A 106 11.65 -14.69 -3.36
CA LEU A 106 11.18 -15.69 -4.32
C LEU A 106 10.21 -15.11 -5.34
N ALA A 107 9.29 -14.22 -4.86
CA ALA A 107 8.27 -13.61 -5.69
C ALA A 107 7.84 -12.24 -5.14
N THR A 108 7.19 -11.46 -5.98
CA THR A 108 6.44 -10.27 -5.61
C THR A 108 5.11 -10.28 -6.35
N VAL A 109 4.01 -10.01 -5.63
CA VAL A 109 2.65 -9.94 -6.16
C VAL A 109 2.12 -8.54 -5.93
N PHE A 110 1.92 -7.77 -7.00
CA PHE A 110 1.36 -6.43 -6.94
C PHE A 110 -0.17 -6.49 -6.95
N LEU A 111 -0.82 -5.71 -6.07
CA LEU A 111 -2.27 -5.61 -6.05
C LEU A 111 -2.78 -4.73 -7.19
N HIS A 112 -3.84 -5.16 -7.86
CA HIS A 112 -4.42 -4.45 -8.99
C HIS A 112 -5.91 -4.76 -9.16
N ASP A 113 -6.67 -3.82 -9.74
CA ASP A 113 -8.13 -3.87 -9.84
C ASP A 113 -8.64 -3.63 -11.28
N PRO A 114 -8.29 -4.45 -12.27
CA PRO A 114 -8.69 -4.24 -13.67
C PRO A 114 -10.20 -4.35 -13.89
N ASP A 115 -10.91 -5.03 -12.98
CA ASP A 115 -12.35 -5.26 -13.05
C ASP A 115 -13.17 -4.23 -12.29
N LYS A 116 -12.56 -3.17 -11.76
CA LYS A 116 -13.23 -2.09 -11.02
C LYS A 116 -14.08 -2.61 -9.85
N LYS A 117 -13.51 -3.51 -9.06
CA LYS A 117 -14.14 -4.04 -7.84
C LYS A 117 -14.02 -3.09 -6.65
N VAL A 118 -13.02 -2.19 -6.66
CA VAL A 118 -12.88 -1.13 -5.67
C VAL A 118 -14.04 -0.14 -5.82
N PRO A 119 -14.85 0.10 -4.76
CA PRO A 119 -16.10 0.85 -4.86
C PRO A 119 -15.93 2.38 -4.83
N PHE A 120 -14.71 2.87 -5.01
CA PHE A 120 -14.38 4.30 -5.05
C PHE A 120 -13.29 4.57 -6.08
N ARG A 121 -13.05 5.86 -6.36
CA ARG A 121 -12.01 6.28 -7.29
C ARG A 121 -10.63 6.00 -6.69
N ILE A 122 -9.77 5.31 -7.44
CA ILE A 122 -8.38 5.02 -7.08
C ILE A 122 -7.41 5.97 -7.80
N VAL A 123 -6.14 6.01 -7.34
CA VAL A 123 -5.10 6.85 -7.96
C VAL A 123 -4.90 6.51 -9.43
N GLN A 124 -4.83 5.23 -9.76
CA GLN A 124 -4.59 4.74 -11.12
C GLN A 124 -5.90 4.46 -11.91
N GLU A 125 -6.93 5.26 -11.68
CA GLU A 125 -8.27 5.09 -12.26
C GLU A 125 -8.29 4.99 -13.79
N GLY A 126 -7.42 5.73 -14.46
CA GLY A 126 -7.34 5.77 -15.93
C GLY A 126 -6.45 4.71 -16.57
N SER A 127 -5.76 3.87 -15.78
CA SER A 127 -4.90 2.82 -16.33
C SER A 127 -5.65 1.50 -16.53
N ALA A 128 -5.25 0.70 -17.51
CA ALA A 128 -5.92 -0.58 -17.79
C ALA A 128 -5.73 -1.59 -16.64
N THR A 129 -4.54 -1.69 -16.08
CA THR A 129 -4.23 -2.63 -14.99
C THR A 129 -4.75 -2.15 -13.65
N ARG A 130 -4.88 -0.81 -13.44
CA ARG A 130 -5.37 -0.21 -12.19
C ARG A 130 -4.60 -0.73 -10.96
N TYR A 131 -3.28 -0.61 -10.97
CA TYR A 131 -2.46 -0.94 -9.81
C TYR A 131 -2.86 -0.10 -8.60
N LEU A 132 -2.96 -0.76 -7.44
CA LEU A 132 -3.31 -0.12 -6.18
C LEU A 132 -2.07 0.50 -5.53
N THR A 133 -2.28 1.62 -4.86
CA THR A 133 -1.26 2.40 -4.19
C THR A 133 -1.60 2.63 -2.73
N GLY A 134 -0.64 3.08 -1.94
CA GLY A 134 -0.83 3.44 -0.54
C GLY A 134 -1.74 4.65 -0.30
N SER A 135 -2.20 5.34 -1.36
CA SER A 135 -3.28 6.33 -1.25
C SER A 135 -4.67 5.70 -1.40
N ASP A 136 -4.74 4.47 -1.93
CA ASP A 136 -6.01 3.76 -2.09
C ASP A 136 -6.36 2.97 -0.82
N PHE A 137 -5.37 2.23 -0.27
CA PHE A 137 -5.52 1.39 0.92
C PHE A 137 -4.26 1.41 1.78
N ASP A 138 -4.42 1.05 3.04
CA ASP A 138 -3.36 0.82 4.02
C ASP A 138 -3.44 -0.61 4.58
N PRO A 139 -2.81 -1.59 3.89
CA PRO A 139 -2.85 -2.98 4.32
C PRO A 139 -2.09 -3.21 5.63
N GLU A 140 -2.76 -3.82 6.63
CA GLU A 140 -2.18 -4.10 7.95
C GLU A 140 -2.10 -5.58 8.28
N SER A 141 -2.89 -6.39 7.59
CA SER A 141 -2.93 -7.83 7.81
C SER A 141 -3.33 -8.58 6.55
N PHE A 142 -2.98 -9.87 6.48
CA PHE A 142 -3.46 -10.73 5.39
C PHE A 142 -3.48 -12.20 5.78
N GLN A 143 -4.24 -12.96 5.01
CA GLN A 143 -4.30 -14.41 5.08
C GLN A 143 -4.34 -15.00 3.66
N ILE A 144 -3.39 -15.85 3.34
CA ILE A 144 -3.40 -16.66 2.12
C ILE A 144 -4.14 -17.95 2.40
N THR A 145 -5.17 -18.22 1.62
CA THR A 145 -5.91 -19.49 1.59
C THR A 145 -5.53 -20.28 0.33
N ALA A 146 -6.15 -21.45 0.12
CA ALA A 146 -5.86 -22.27 -1.07
C ALA A 146 -6.17 -21.56 -2.39
N ASP A 147 -7.15 -20.64 -2.41
CA ASP A 147 -7.72 -20.04 -3.61
C ASP A 147 -7.71 -18.51 -3.61
N ALA A 148 -7.39 -17.87 -2.50
CA ALA A 148 -7.52 -16.44 -2.36
C ALA A 148 -6.53 -15.83 -1.35
N LEU A 149 -6.32 -14.55 -1.53
CA LEU A 149 -5.65 -13.65 -0.62
C LEU A 149 -6.71 -12.75 0.02
N TRP A 150 -6.78 -12.75 1.35
CA TRP A 150 -7.63 -11.86 2.12
C TRP A 150 -6.76 -10.81 2.82
N ILE A 151 -7.11 -9.54 2.72
CA ILE A 151 -6.32 -8.43 3.24
C ILE A 151 -7.23 -7.55 4.09
N GLY A 152 -6.83 -7.32 5.36
CA GLY A 152 -7.41 -6.28 6.22
C GLY A 152 -6.60 -4.99 6.04
N GLU A 153 -7.31 -3.88 5.88
CA GLU A 153 -6.72 -2.56 5.69
C GLU A 153 -7.42 -1.52 6.58
N GLU A 154 -6.78 -0.39 6.89
CA GLU A 154 -7.28 0.51 7.93
C GLU A 154 -7.97 1.78 7.42
N PHE A 155 -7.78 2.19 6.15
CA PHE A 155 -8.39 3.41 5.64
C PHE A 155 -9.91 3.32 5.51
N GLY A 156 -10.48 2.16 5.22
CA GLY A 156 -11.91 1.94 5.18
C GLY A 156 -12.57 1.89 6.55
N PRO A 157 -12.29 0.94 7.43
CA PRO A 157 -11.54 -0.28 7.17
C PRO A 157 -12.31 -1.24 6.25
N TYR A 158 -11.60 -1.86 5.32
CA TYR A 158 -12.14 -2.85 4.40
C TYR A 158 -11.51 -4.21 4.58
N LEU A 159 -12.23 -5.25 4.17
CA LEU A 159 -11.67 -6.56 3.89
C LEU A 159 -11.60 -6.73 2.37
N ILE A 160 -10.39 -6.88 1.83
CA ILE A 160 -10.16 -7.05 0.40
C ILE A 160 -9.94 -8.54 0.12
N LYS A 161 -10.65 -9.07 -0.88
CA LYS A 161 -10.37 -10.39 -1.46
C LYS A 161 -9.66 -10.21 -2.79
N ALA A 162 -8.53 -10.89 -2.97
CA ALA A 162 -7.82 -10.95 -4.25
C ALA A 162 -7.50 -12.40 -4.62
N ASP A 163 -7.19 -12.67 -5.89
CA ASP A 163 -6.59 -13.93 -6.28
C ASP A 163 -5.10 -13.97 -5.89
N LEU A 164 -4.47 -15.13 -6.04
CA LEU A 164 -3.05 -15.33 -5.70
C LEU A 164 -2.07 -14.59 -6.62
N LYS A 165 -2.58 -13.90 -7.66
CA LYS A 165 -1.82 -13.03 -8.56
C LYS A 165 -2.03 -11.54 -8.24
N GLY A 166 -2.80 -11.21 -7.19
CA GLY A 166 -3.04 -9.85 -6.72
C GLY A 166 -4.21 -9.13 -7.39
N ARG A 167 -5.00 -9.82 -8.24
CA ARG A 167 -6.20 -9.24 -8.86
C ARG A 167 -7.31 -9.16 -7.83
N VAL A 168 -7.85 -7.99 -7.59
CA VAL A 168 -8.96 -7.78 -6.66
C VAL A 168 -10.23 -8.45 -7.18
N LEU A 169 -10.82 -9.30 -6.33
CA LEU A 169 -12.08 -10.01 -6.58
C LEU A 169 -13.26 -9.35 -5.88
N GLY A 170 -13.01 -8.61 -4.79
CA GLY A 170 -14.04 -7.91 -4.04
C GLY A 170 -13.45 -7.07 -2.91
N VAL A 171 -14.19 -6.03 -2.51
CA VAL A 171 -13.88 -5.15 -1.39
C VAL A 171 -15.13 -5.05 -0.52
N PHE A 172 -15.00 -5.39 0.75
CA PHE A 172 -16.11 -5.52 1.67
C PHE A 172 -15.96 -4.52 2.82
N GLU A 173 -17.01 -3.76 3.11
CA GLU A 173 -17.04 -2.86 4.26
C GLU A 173 -17.08 -3.64 5.58
N THR A 174 -16.38 -3.17 6.58
CA THR A 174 -16.45 -3.71 7.94
C THR A 174 -17.75 -3.26 8.62
N LEU A 175 -18.46 -4.21 9.21
CA LEU A 175 -19.69 -3.98 9.94
C LEU A 175 -19.55 -4.39 11.39
N VAL A 176 -20.05 -3.54 12.31
CA VAL A 176 -20.22 -3.86 13.73
C VAL A 176 -21.70 -3.66 14.05
N ASP A 177 -22.36 -4.70 14.52
CA ASP A 177 -23.80 -4.71 14.77
C ASP A 177 -24.65 -4.23 13.56
N GLY A 178 -24.25 -4.63 12.36
CA GLY A 178 -24.89 -4.22 11.11
C GLY A 178 -24.63 -2.78 10.68
N LYS A 179 -23.84 -2.02 11.42
CA LYS A 179 -23.45 -0.63 11.11
C LYS A 179 -22.07 -0.60 10.45
N ARG A 180 -21.92 0.23 9.41
CA ARG A 180 -20.63 0.44 8.74
C ARG A 180 -19.67 1.19 9.66
N VAL A 181 -18.48 0.63 9.84
CA VAL A 181 -17.37 1.33 10.50
C VAL A 181 -16.60 2.12 9.44
N ARG A 182 -16.17 3.32 9.78
CA ARG A 182 -15.37 4.16 8.89
C ARG A 182 -14.28 4.89 9.66
N SER A 183 -13.07 4.80 9.14
CA SER A 183 -11.95 5.57 9.65
C SER A 183 -12.02 7.04 9.19
N PRO A 184 -11.24 7.94 9.78
CA PRO A 184 -11.10 9.32 9.28
C PRO A 184 -10.57 9.39 7.85
N ASP A 185 -9.80 8.39 7.42
CA ASP A 185 -9.19 8.28 6.09
C ASP A 185 -10.05 7.55 5.06
N HIS A 186 -11.29 7.18 5.43
CA HIS A 186 -12.22 6.49 4.55
C HIS A 186 -12.38 7.23 3.21
N PRO A 187 -12.41 6.54 2.04
CA PRO A 187 -12.48 7.17 0.71
C PRO A 187 -13.67 8.08 0.46
N SER A 188 -14.78 7.89 1.22
CA SER A 188 -15.92 8.84 1.17
C SER A 188 -15.64 10.13 1.94
N VAL A 189 -14.53 10.24 2.65
CA VAL A 189 -14.13 11.37 3.49
C VAL A 189 -12.89 12.05 2.90
N VAL A 190 -11.92 11.26 2.40
CA VAL A 190 -10.64 11.75 1.84
C VAL A 190 -10.49 11.26 0.40
N THR A 191 -10.15 12.17 -0.52
CA THR A 191 -9.88 11.84 -1.92
C THR A 191 -8.45 11.31 -2.06
N PRO A 192 -8.23 10.11 -2.64
CA PRO A 192 -6.90 9.57 -2.89
C PRO A 192 -6.06 10.48 -3.78
N GLY A 193 -4.76 10.62 -3.46
CA GLY A 193 -3.81 11.38 -4.25
C GLY A 193 -3.99 12.90 -4.24
N ALA A 194 -4.93 13.43 -3.45
CA ALA A 194 -5.05 14.88 -3.27
C ALA A 194 -3.96 15.38 -2.31
N PRO A 195 -3.07 16.30 -2.73
CA PRO A 195 -2.12 16.91 -1.81
C PRO A 195 -2.84 17.55 -0.62
N GLY A 196 -2.47 17.15 0.59
CA GLY A 196 -3.09 17.68 1.82
C GLY A 196 -4.55 17.26 2.00
N GLY A 197 -4.92 16.05 1.59
CA GLY A 197 -6.25 15.43 1.64
C GLY A 197 -7.32 16.28 2.29
N LYS A 198 -8.02 17.11 1.52
CA LYS A 198 -9.13 17.89 2.07
C LYS A 198 -10.23 16.93 2.45
N VAL A 199 -10.39 16.73 3.73
CA VAL A 199 -11.55 16.03 4.28
C VAL A 199 -12.78 16.86 3.97
N ALA A 200 -13.77 16.27 3.32
CA ALA A 200 -15.05 16.94 3.15
C ALA A 200 -15.65 17.20 4.54
N PHE A 201 -15.71 18.47 4.93
CA PHE A 201 -16.10 18.91 6.27
C PHE A 201 -17.46 18.35 6.70
N GLU A 202 -18.38 18.20 5.77
CA GLU A 202 -19.72 17.67 6.01
C GLU A 202 -19.74 16.15 6.31
N ALA A 203 -18.83 15.39 5.69
CA ALA A 203 -18.70 13.96 5.95
C ALA A 203 -18.18 13.66 7.36
N ARG A 204 -17.34 14.53 7.93
CA ARG A 204 -16.87 14.42 9.33
C ARG A 204 -18.00 14.57 10.34
N ARG A 205 -18.97 15.48 10.12
CA ARG A 205 -20.06 15.74 11.06
C ARG A 205 -21.12 14.64 11.11
N SER A 206 -21.39 14.00 10.00
CA SER A 206 -22.48 13.02 9.90
C SER A 206 -22.08 11.59 10.26
N LYS A 207 -20.78 11.30 10.42
CA LYS A 207 -20.27 9.93 10.43
C LYS A 207 -19.19 9.64 11.49
N ALA A 208 -18.85 10.61 12.36
CA ALA A 208 -18.07 10.32 13.54
C ALA A 208 -18.87 9.39 14.45
N VAL A 209 -18.55 8.13 14.43
CA VAL A 209 -19.01 7.20 15.46
C VAL A 209 -18.16 7.54 16.67
N SER A 210 -18.75 8.16 17.68
CA SER A 210 -18.14 8.23 19.00
C SER A 210 -17.99 6.81 19.53
N TYR A 211 -16.77 6.38 19.80
CA TYR A 211 -16.48 5.19 20.58
C TYR A 211 -16.82 5.42 22.04
#